data_dd4e949c29a2c380f87fd0382615df51
#
_entry.id   dd4e949c29a2c380f87fd0382615df51
#
_cell.length_a   1.000
_cell.length_b   1.000
_cell.length_c   1.000
_cell.angle_alpha   90.00
_cell.angle_beta   90.00
_cell.angle_gamma   90.00
#
_symmetry.space_group_name_H-M   'P 1'
#
loop_
_entity.id
_entity.type
_entity.pdbx_description
1 polymer ?
#
loop_
_entity_poly.entity_id
_entity_poly.type
_entity_poly.pdbx_seq_one_letter_code
_entity_poly.pdbx_strand_id
1 'polypeptide(L)'
;VEQDKVAFIFSTIGTPTNVAIRKYLNQNKVPNVFVASGGDFWGDYQHYPWSIGLLPSYRVEANIYAKYILAHHPGAKVGLLYQNDDFGKDYLNGLRDGFGAEFDKRVIRQETYQVTDPTVDSQIVSLKGSGADVLVSGTTFKFGAQAIRKVAELGWHPTHFISYVSSSVGGTLKPAGLDKSVGLITAQY
;
A
#
# COMPACT_ATOMS: atom_id res chain seq x y z
N VAL A 1 -22.71 -6.32 16.30
CA VAL A 1 -22.37 -6.47 17.72
C VAL A 1 -23.60 -6.27 18.58
N GLU A 2 -24.21 -5.09 18.56
CA GLU A 2 -25.31 -4.76 19.49
C GLU A 2 -26.63 -5.49 19.16
N GLN A 3 -27.01 -5.54 17.89
CA GLN A 3 -28.24 -6.19 17.44
C GLN A 3 -28.10 -7.71 17.35
N ASP A 4 -27.08 -8.17 16.62
CA ASP A 4 -26.92 -9.59 16.30
C ASP A 4 -26.14 -10.36 17.38
N LYS A 5 -25.59 -9.66 18.38
CA LYS A 5 -24.82 -10.22 19.51
C LYS A 5 -23.75 -11.22 19.07
N VAL A 6 -23.01 -10.85 18.00
CA VAL A 6 -21.94 -11.70 17.45
C VAL A 6 -20.84 -11.92 18.50
N ALA A 7 -20.30 -13.13 18.55
CA ALA A 7 -19.25 -13.49 19.49
C ALA A 7 -17.88 -12.85 19.11
N PHE A 8 -17.63 -12.67 17.82
CA PHE A 8 -16.42 -12.03 17.29
C PHE A 8 -16.65 -11.55 15.84
N ILE A 9 -15.75 -10.73 15.37
CA ILE A 9 -15.71 -10.29 13.96
C ILE A 9 -14.49 -10.93 13.31
N PHE A 10 -14.63 -11.43 12.09
CA PHE A 10 -13.61 -12.21 11.41
C PHE A 10 -13.24 -11.61 10.05
N SER A 11 -11.94 -11.43 9.82
CA SER A 11 -11.34 -11.09 8.51
C SER A 11 -11.99 -9.89 7.80
N THR A 12 -12.28 -8.83 8.55
CA THR A 12 -12.76 -7.58 7.96
C THR A 12 -11.66 -6.92 7.13
N ILE A 13 -12.03 -6.41 5.94
CA ILE A 13 -11.07 -5.89 4.97
C ILE A 13 -10.91 -4.37 5.10
N GLY A 14 -9.67 -3.92 4.96
CA GLY A 14 -9.30 -2.52 4.81
C GLY A 14 -8.78 -1.88 6.09
N THR A 15 -7.77 -1.03 5.92
CA THR A 15 -7.13 -0.32 7.03
C THR A 15 -8.06 0.75 7.61
N PRO A 16 -8.57 1.73 6.85
CA PRO A 16 -9.37 2.82 7.43
C PRO A 16 -10.69 2.34 8.03
N THR A 17 -11.34 1.35 7.44
CA THR A 17 -12.59 0.78 7.94
C THR A 17 -12.42 0.11 9.30
N ASN A 18 -11.34 -0.65 9.47
CA ASN A 18 -11.04 -1.33 10.72
C ASN A 18 -10.51 -0.37 11.79
N VAL A 19 -9.75 0.65 11.43
CA VAL A 19 -9.32 1.71 12.36
C VAL A 19 -10.54 2.42 12.95
N ALA A 20 -11.55 2.72 12.14
CA ALA A 20 -12.76 3.42 12.58
C ALA A 20 -13.53 2.65 13.67
N ILE A 21 -13.54 1.32 13.62
CA ILE A 21 -14.28 0.48 14.59
C ILE A 21 -13.41 -0.08 15.71
N ARG A 22 -12.08 -0.04 15.59
CA ARG A 22 -11.12 -0.68 16.50
C ARG A 22 -11.34 -0.28 17.96
N LYS A 23 -11.45 1.03 18.22
CA LYS A 23 -11.65 1.55 19.58
C LYS A 23 -12.95 1.03 20.20
N TYR A 24 -14.04 1.07 19.44
CA TYR A 24 -15.36 0.58 19.88
C TYR A 24 -15.31 -0.91 20.22
N LEU A 25 -14.76 -1.73 19.34
CA LEU A 25 -14.65 -3.17 19.56
C LEU A 25 -13.78 -3.49 20.78
N ASN A 26 -12.65 -2.79 20.94
CA ASN A 26 -11.77 -2.96 22.08
C ASN A 26 -12.45 -2.62 23.40
N GLN A 27 -13.21 -1.52 23.47
CA GLN A 27 -13.96 -1.11 24.66
C GLN A 27 -15.06 -2.11 25.03
N ASN A 28 -15.71 -2.70 24.03
CA ASN A 28 -16.77 -3.68 24.21
C ASN A 28 -16.26 -5.12 24.33
N LYS A 29 -14.93 -5.33 24.31
CA LYS A 29 -14.27 -6.65 24.39
C LYS A 29 -14.77 -7.63 23.32
N VAL A 30 -15.03 -7.11 22.11
CA VAL A 30 -15.42 -7.92 20.96
C VAL A 30 -14.18 -8.22 20.12
N PRO A 31 -13.78 -9.49 20.01
CA PRO A 31 -12.61 -9.85 19.22
C PRO A 31 -12.79 -9.46 17.74
N ASN A 32 -11.80 -8.78 17.16
CA ASN A 32 -11.66 -8.55 15.73
C ASN A 32 -10.44 -9.32 15.25
N VAL A 33 -10.67 -10.53 14.78
CA VAL A 33 -9.62 -11.49 14.51
C VAL A 33 -9.29 -11.58 13.02
N PHE A 34 -7.99 -11.66 12.73
CA PHE A 34 -7.47 -11.79 11.37
C PHE A 34 -7.90 -10.65 10.45
N VAL A 35 -7.77 -9.42 10.95
CA VAL A 35 -8.05 -8.22 10.14
C VAL A 35 -7.23 -8.26 8.86
N ALA A 36 -7.90 -8.19 7.70
CA ALA A 36 -7.25 -8.17 6.40
C ALA A 36 -6.67 -6.78 6.12
N SER A 37 -5.64 -6.45 6.86
CA SER A 37 -4.84 -5.24 6.79
C SER A 37 -3.44 -5.53 7.33
N GLY A 38 -2.42 -4.99 6.67
CA GLY A 38 -1.02 -5.07 7.09
C GLY A 38 -0.53 -3.82 7.84
N GLY A 39 -1.44 -3.02 8.41
CA GLY A 39 -1.05 -1.89 9.24
C GLY A 39 -0.19 -2.33 10.43
N ASP A 40 0.93 -1.68 10.64
CA ASP A 40 1.89 -2.02 11.70
C ASP A 40 1.26 -2.03 13.09
N PHE A 41 0.29 -1.17 13.32
CA PHE A 41 -0.41 -1.00 14.59
C PHE A 41 -1.33 -2.19 14.98
N TRP A 42 -1.58 -3.17 14.10
CA TRP A 42 -2.34 -4.37 14.49
C TRP A 42 -1.57 -5.26 15.47
N GLY A 43 -0.25 -5.05 15.63
CA GLY A 43 0.58 -5.69 16.64
C GLY A 43 0.52 -5.04 18.04
N ASP A 44 -0.20 -3.93 18.21
CA ASP A 44 -0.33 -3.20 19.49
C ASP A 44 -1.30 -3.89 20.45
N TYR A 45 -0.90 -5.05 20.96
CA TYR A 45 -1.70 -5.85 21.90
C TYR A 45 -1.82 -5.20 23.29
N GLN A 46 -0.93 -4.29 23.64
CA GLN A 46 -0.97 -3.60 24.94
C GLN A 46 -2.16 -2.64 25.05
N HIS A 47 -2.42 -1.88 23.99
CA HIS A 47 -3.54 -0.93 23.96
C HIS A 47 -4.81 -1.53 23.36
N TYR A 48 -4.67 -2.51 22.47
CA TYR A 48 -5.78 -3.11 21.70
C TYR A 48 -5.74 -4.64 21.71
N PRO A 49 -5.87 -5.28 22.91
CA PRO A 49 -5.78 -6.73 23.04
C PRO A 49 -6.89 -7.52 22.32
N TRP A 50 -7.94 -6.85 21.87
CA TRP A 50 -9.07 -7.48 21.18
C TRP A 50 -8.99 -7.43 19.65
N SER A 51 -7.84 -7.04 19.10
CA SER A 51 -7.64 -6.99 17.64
C SER A 51 -6.32 -7.63 17.25
N ILE A 52 -6.34 -8.45 16.18
CA ILE A 52 -5.14 -9.02 15.59
C ILE A 52 -5.22 -8.97 14.06
N GLY A 53 -4.13 -8.52 13.41
CA GLY A 53 -4.00 -8.52 11.95
C GLY A 53 -3.70 -9.90 11.38
N LEU A 54 -3.94 -10.06 10.09
CA LEU A 54 -3.61 -11.26 9.31
C LEU A 54 -2.43 -11.04 8.38
N LEU A 55 -2.36 -9.86 7.76
CA LEU A 55 -1.43 -9.61 6.66
C LEU A 55 -0.05 -9.16 7.18
N PRO A 56 1.03 -9.43 6.43
CA PRO A 56 2.35 -8.86 6.72
C PRO A 56 2.32 -7.34 6.75
N SER A 57 3.23 -6.74 7.52
CA SER A 57 3.32 -5.29 7.66
C SER A 57 3.62 -4.60 6.33
N TYR A 58 2.83 -3.59 5.98
CA TYR A 58 3.07 -2.70 4.83
C TYR A 58 4.38 -1.93 4.97
N ARG A 59 4.73 -1.54 6.19
CA ARG A 59 5.99 -0.87 6.48
C ARG A 59 7.19 -1.76 6.22
N VAL A 60 7.10 -3.04 6.59
CA VAL A 60 8.14 -4.04 6.30
C VAL A 60 8.25 -4.28 4.80
N GLU A 61 7.14 -4.40 4.08
CA GLU A 61 7.14 -4.55 2.62
C GLU A 61 7.86 -3.38 1.94
N ALA A 62 7.49 -2.15 2.27
CA ALA A 62 8.12 -0.96 1.70
C ALA A 62 9.61 -0.82 2.08
N ASN A 63 9.99 -1.25 3.28
CA ASN A 63 11.40 -1.34 3.70
C ASN A 63 12.19 -2.32 2.82
N ILE A 64 11.59 -3.48 2.50
CA ILE A 64 12.19 -4.46 1.58
C ILE A 64 12.37 -3.84 0.19
N TYR A 65 11.37 -3.13 -0.33
CA TYR A 65 11.47 -2.43 -1.62
C TYR A 65 12.60 -1.41 -1.63
N ALA A 66 12.71 -0.58 -0.59
CA ALA A 66 13.79 0.39 -0.48
C ALA A 66 15.18 -0.27 -0.50
N LYS A 67 15.37 -1.34 0.27
CA LYS A 67 16.63 -2.11 0.30
C LYS A 67 16.93 -2.76 -1.05
N TYR A 68 15.91 -3.29 -1.72
CA TYR A 68 16.07 -3.86 -3.07
C TYR A 68 16.49 -2.79 -4.06
N ILE A 69 15.86 -1.61 -4.03
CA ILE A 69 16.19 -0.47 -4.90
C ILE A 69 17.63 -0.01 -4.65
N LEU A 70 18.07 0.10 -3.39
CA LEU A 70 19.46 0.45 -3.08
C LEU A 70 20.46 -0.54 -3.66
N ALA A 71 20.15 -1.83 -3.61
CA ALA A 71 21.06 -2.89 -4.06
C ALA A 71 21.10 -3.04 -5.59
N HIS A 72 19.97 -2.87 -6.27
CA HIS A 72 19.83 -3.22 -7.69
C HIS A 72 19.64 -2.01 -8.62
N HIS A 73 19.28 -0.85 -8.08
CA HIS A 73 19.06 0.39 -8.84
C HIS A 73 19.85 1.56 -8.21
N PRO A 74 21.21 1.49 -8.24
CA PRO A 74 22.04 2.52 -7.63
C PRO A 74 21.78 3.88 -8.30
N GLY A 75 21.53 4.91 -7.50
CA GLY A 75 21.24 6.26 -8.00
C GLY A 75 19.78 6.51 -8.38
N ALA A 76 18.91 5.50 -8.33
CA ALA A 76 17.51 5.62 -8.75
C ALA A 76 16.77 6.75 -8.03
N LYS A 77 15.91 7.42 -8.80
CA LYS A 77 14.96 8.44 -8.35
C LYS A 77 13.58 7.81 -8.23
N VAL A 78 13.04 7.83 -7.04
CA VAL A 78 11.80 7.14 -6.69
C VAL A 78 10.63 8.13 -6.66
N GLY A 79 9.57 7.80 -7.40
CA GLY A 79 8.25 8.37 -7.23
C GLY A 79 7.39 7.43 -6.35
N LEU A 80 6.68 7.99 -5.40
CA LEU A 80 5.79 7.24 -4.52
C LEU A 80 4.33 7.68 -4.73
N LEU A 81 3.47 6.72 -5.08
CA LEU A 81 2.01 6.87 -5.06
C LEU A 81 1.45 6.10 -3.87
N TYR A 82 0.68 6.74 -2.99
CA TYR A 82 0.10 6.05 -1.84
C TYR A 82 -1.27 6.58 -1.42
N GLN A 83 -2.06 5.72 -0.80
CA GLN A 83 -3.36 6.09 -0.24
C GLN A 83 -3.15 7.04 0.94
N ASN A 84 -3.92 8.12 1.04
CA ASN A 84 -3.79 9.13 2.08
C ASN A 84 -4.47 8.70 3.38
N ASP A 85 -3.98 7.63 3.97
CA ASP A 85 -4.39 7.08 5.27
C ASP A 85 -3.24 6.28 5.91
N ASP A 86 -3.53 5.52 6.96
CA ASP A 86 -2.52 4.75 7.68
C ASP A 86 -1.91 3.63 6.82
N PHE A 87 -2.67 3.06 5.85
CA PHE A 87 -2.13 2.12 4.87
C PHE A 87 -0.99 2.73 4.05
N GLY A 88 -1.24 3.89 3.44
CA GLY A 88 -0.23 4.55 2.62
C GLY A 88 0.91 5.16 3.43
N LYS A 89 0.62 5.64 4.66
CA LYS A 89 1.67 6.15 5.56
C LYS A 89 2.66 5.06 5.97
N ASP A 90 2.23 3.82 6.11
CA ASP A 90 3.13 2.71 6.37
C ASP A 90 4.10 2.47 5.21
N TYR A 91 3.66 2.63 3.94
CA TYR A 91 4.58 2.60 2.80
C TYR A 91 5.59 3.74 2.83
N LEU A 92 5.14 4.96 3.11
CA LEU A 92 6.04 6.11 3.25
C LEU A 92 7.09 5.88 4.35
N ASN A 93 6.64 5.42 5.51
CA ASN A 93 7.52 5.15 6.65
C ASN A 93 8.47 3.98 6.37
N GLY A 94 8.00 2.91 5.71
CA GLY A 94 8.83 1.79 5.33
C GLY A 94 9.93 2.15 4.33
N LEU A 95 9.61 2.98 3.33
CA LEU A 95 10.63 3.53 2.42
C LEU A 95 11.63 4.41 3.18
N ARG A 96 11.15 5.23 4.12
CA ARG A 96 12.03 6.07 4.96
C ARG A 96 12.98 5.23 5.79
N ASP A 97 12.49 4.18 6.42
CA ASP A 97 13.30 3.24 7.20
C ASP A 97 14.33 2.51 6.33
N GLY A 98 13.93 2.08 5.14
CA GLY A 98 14.78 1.31 4.24
C GLY A 98 15.86 2.14 3.55
N PHE A 99 15.55 3.36 3.14
CA PHE A 99 16.52 4.30 2.55
C PHE A 99 17.37 5.01 3.60
N GLY A 100 16.89 5.12 4.85
CA GLY A 100 17.59 5.82 5.91
C GLY A 100 17.97 7.25 5.52
N ALA A 101 19.23 7.62 5.66
CA ALA A 101 19.73 8.96 5.34
C ALA A 101 19.62 9.33 3.84
N GLU A 102 19.42 8.36 2.97
CA GLU A 102 19.25 8.62 1.53
C GLU A 102 17.78 8.92 1.14
N PHE A 103 16.82 8.83 2.04
CA PHE A 103 15.40 8.94 1.74
C PHE A 103 15.07 10.20 0.93
N ASP A 104 15.43 11.39 1.43
CA ASP A 104 15.09 12.66 0.77
C ASP A 104 15.82 12.86 -0.56
N LYS A 105 16.95 12.20 -0.75
CA LYS A 105 17.68 12.18 -2.02
C LYS A 105 17.05 11.24 -3.04
N ARG A 106 16.47 10.13 -2.57
CA ARG A 106 15.91 9.07 -3.41
C ARG A 106 14.44 9.29 -3.74
N VAL A 107 13.61 9.62 -2.75
CA VAL A 107 12.16 9.81 -2.95
C VAL A 107 11.92 11.26 -3.38
N ILE A 108 12.03 11.50 -4.68
CA ILE A 108 11.99 12.85 -5.26
C ILE A 108 10.58 13.41 -5.44
N ARG A 109 9.56 12.55 -5.49
CA ARG A 109 8.17 12.95 -5.63
C ARG A 109 7.25 11.98 -4.90
N GLN A 110 6.29 12.56 -4.18
CA GLN A 110 5.23 11.83 -3.47
C GLN A 110 3.89 12.36 -3.93
N GLU A 111 2.98 11.46 -4.28
CA GLU A 111 1.61 11.77 -4.64
C GLU A 111 0.66 10.89 -3.84
N THR A 112 -0.44 11.49 -3.40
CA THR A 112 -1.47 10.78 -2.64
C THR A 112 -2.78 10.71 -3.39
N TYR A 113 -3.61 9.74 -3.02
CA TYR A 113 -4.99 9.64 -3.45
C TYR A 113 -5.91 9.29 -2.28
N GLN A 114 -7.19 9.64 -2.40
CA GLN A 114 -8.24 9.23 -1.47
C GLN A 114 -9.00 8.02 -2.02
N VAL A 115 -9.56 7.19 -1.15
CA VAL A 115 -10.40 6.06 -1.58
C VAL A 115 -11.64 6.49 -2.37
N THR A 116 -12.05 7.75 -2.22
CA THR A 116 -13.18 8.37 -2.93
C THR A 116 -12.79 8.96 -4.27
N ASP A 117 -11.51 9.04 -4.61
CA ASP A 117 -11.08 9.63 -5.87
C ASP A 117 -11.56 8.79 -7.06
N PRO A 118 -11.95 9.41 -8.16
CA PRO A 118 -12.37 8.70 -9.36
C PRO A 118 -11.19 7.98 -10.03
N THR A 119 -10.00 8.60 -10.06
CA THR A 119 -8.80 8.12 -10.75
C THR A 119 -7.53 8.63 -10.07
N VAL A 120 -6.38 8.04 -10.44
CA VAL A 120 -5.03 8.48 -10.06
C VAL A 120 -4.22 9.01 -11.25
N ASP A 121 -4.88 9.35 -12.33
CA ASP A 121 -4.22 9.76 -13.58
C ASP A 121 -3.32 10.98 -13.42
N SER A 122 -3.79 12.01 -12.72
CA SER A 122 -3.02 13.24 -12.48
C SER A 122 -1.78 12.98 -11.63
N GLN A 123 -1.90 12.11 -10.64
CA GLN A 123 -0.78 11.70 -9.79
C GLN A 123 0.30 10.99 -10.61
N ILE A 124 -0.09 10.06 -11.50
CA ILE A 124 0.86 9.35 -12.37
C ILE A 124 1.53 10.31 -13.35
N VAL A 125 0.79 11.27 -13.93
CA VAL A 125 1.36 12.31 -14.79
C VAL A 125 2.42 13.13 -14.04
N SER A 126 2.11 13.54 -12.80
CA SER A 126 3.03 14.29 -11.94
C SER A 126 4.29 13.48 -11.60
N LEU A 127 4.13 12.20 -11.25
CA LEU A 127 5.24 11.30 -10.93
C LEU A 127 6.17 11.08 -12.14
N LYS A 128 5.60 10.86 -13.33
CA LYS A 128 6.39 10.81 -14.57
C LYS A 128 7.12 12.13 -14.82
N GLY A 129 6.43 13.26 -14.68
CA GLY A 129 7.00 14.60 -14.89
C GLY A 129 8.13 14.96 -13.93
N SER A 130 8.23 14.30 -12.78
CA SER A 130 9.32 14.50 -11.82
C SER A 130 10.66 13.94 -12.28
N GLY A 131 10.66 13.07 -13.29
CA GLY A 131 11.85 12.36 -13.74
C GLY A 131 12.21 11.15 -12.87
N ALA A 132 11.25 10.59 -12.15
CA ALA A 132 11.43 9.33 -11.42
C ALA A 132 11.62 8.18 -12.43
N ASP A 133 12.57 7.29 -12.12
CA ASP A 133 12.87 6.08 -12.89
C ASP A 133 12.42 4.79 -12.17
N VAL A 134 12.05 4.93 -10.90
CA VAL A 134 11.38 3.90 -10.10
C VAL A 134 10.03 4.45 -9.62
N LEU A 135 8.99 3.65 -9.71
CA LEU A 135 7.67 3.93 -9.15
C LEU A 135 7.34 2.91 -8.08
N VAL A 136 7.00 3.38 -6.87
CA VAL A 136 6.43 2.55 -5.81
C VAL A 136 4.96 2.92 -5.63
N SER A 137 4.07 1.94 -5.75
CA SER A 137 2.62 2.11 -5.67
C SER A 137 2.04 1.38 -4.46
N GLY A 138 1.88 2.09 -3.34
CA GLY A 138 1.11 1.66 -2.16
C GLY A 138 -0.39 1.82 -2.42
N THR A 139 -0.94 0.99 -3.30
CA THR A 139 -2.31 1.13 -3.81
C THR A 139 -3.17 -0.09 -3.53
N THR A 140 -4.50 0.10 -3.52
CA THR A 140 -5.49 -0.97 -3.52
C THR A 140 -5.92 -1.33 -4.95
N PHE A 141 -6.66 -2.43 -5.13
CA PHE A 141 -6.99 -3.04 -6.43
C PHE A 141 -7.33 -2.06 -7.55
N LYS A 142 -8.37 -1.22 -7.35
CA LYS A 142 -8.86 -0.24 -8.33
C LYS A 142 -7.75 0.72 -8.76
N PHE A 143 -7.08 1.30 -7.78
CA PHE A 143 -6.07 2.34 -8.00
C PHE A 143 -4.76 1.75 -8.52
N GLY A 144 -4.41 0.53 -8.13
CA GLY A 144 -3.31 -0.22 -8.73
C GLY A 144 -3.54 -0.47 -10.23
N ALA A 145 -4.75 -0.94 -10.59
CA ALA A 145 -5.10 -1.14 -12.00
C ALA A 145 -5.08 0.17 -12.82
N GLN A 146 -5.56 1.26 -12.24
CA GLN A 146 -5.52 2.58 -12.88
C GLN A 146 -4.09 3.09 -13.05
N ALA A 147 -3.24 2.94 -12.03
CA ALA A 147 -1.84 3.35 -12.09
C ALA A 147 -1.07 2.59 -13.20
N ILE A 148 -1.22 1.25 -13.26
CA ILE A 148 -0.60 0.41 -14.28
C ILE A 148 -1.03 0.84 -15.69
N ARG A 149 -2.35 1.03 -15.91
CA ARG A 149 -2.86 1.50 -17.22
C ARG A 149 -2.28 2.85 -17.58
N LYS A 150 -2.29 3.79 -16.64
CA LYS A 150 -1.83 5.16 -16.91
C LYS A 150 -0.34 5.23 -17.20
N VAL A 151 0.47 4.45 -16.48
CA VAL A 151 1.91 4.30 -16.76
C VAL A 151 2.12 3.83 -18.20
N ALA A 152 1.39 2.80 -18.63
CA ALA A 152 1.49 2.28 -20.02
C ALA A 152 0.98 3.30 -21.06
N GLU A 153 -0.16 3.96 -20.84
CA GLU A 153 -0.70 5.00 -21.73
C GLU A 153 0.25 6.16 -21.95
N LEU A 154 1.01 6.52 -20.92
CA LEU A 154 2.00 7.58 -21.00
C LEU A 154 3.30 7.13 -21.69
N GLY A 155 3.47 5.86 -22.06
CA GLY A 155 4.75 5.33 -22.52
C GLY A 155 5.87 5.53 -21.48
N TRP A 156 5.52 5.49 -20.20
CA TRP A 156 6.49 5.57 -19.10
C TRP A 156 6.94 4.15 -18.71
N HIS A 157 8.23 3.94 -18.58
CA HIS A 157 8.81 2.62 -18.31
C HIS A 157 9.67 2.64 -17.02
N PRO A 158 9.10 2.95 -15.85
CA PRO A 158 9.83 2.88 -14.60
C PRO A 158 10.00 1.42 -14.16
N THR A 159 10.98 1.13 -13.32
CA THR A 159 10.92 -0.07 -12.50
C THR A 159 9.75 0.09 -11.53
N HIS A 160 8.67 -0.68 -11.71
CA HIS A 160 7.41 -0.45 -11.00
C HIS A 160 7.18 -1.50 -9.91
N PHE A 161 7.27 -1.06 -8.66
CA PHE A 161 6.93 -1.84 -7.48
C PHE A 161 5.47 -1.58 -7.12
N ILE A 162 4.69 -2.64 -6.98
CA ILE A 162 3.29 -2.57 -6.54
C ILE A 162 3.12 -3.24 -5.18
N SER A 163 2.19 -2.74 -4.38
CA SER A 163 1.78 -3.38 -3.15
C SER A 163 1.33 -4.82 -3.37
N TYR A 164 1.67 -5.74 -2.47
CA TYR A 164 1.12 -7.09 -2.51
C TYR A 164 -0.42 -7.08 -2.51
N VAL A 165 -1.05 -6.06 -1.92
CA VAL A 165 -2.52 -5.87 -1.97
C VAL A 165 -3.01 -5.70 -3.41
N SER A 166 -2.22 -5.05 -4.27
CA SER A 166 -2.54 -4.81 -5.69
C SER A 166 -1.99 -5.90 -6.64
N SER A 167 -1.43 -6.99 -6.13
CA SER A 167 -0.81 -8.04 -6.96
C SER A 167 -1.78 -9.09 -7.49
N SER A 168 -3.05 -9.02 -7.10
CA SER A 168 -4.07 -9.99 -7.53
C SER A 168 -4.27 -9.98 -9.04
N VAL A 169 -4.09 -11.15 -9.67
CA VAL A 169 -4.34 -11.31 -11.12
C VAL A 169 -5.77 -10.94 -11.48
N GLY A 170 -6.75 -11.43 -10.72
CA GLY A 170 -8.17 -11.17 -10.99
C GLY A 170 -8.63 -9.76 -10.64
N GLY A 171 -8.16 -9.23 -9.50
CA GLY A 171 -8.62 -7.94 -8.96
C GLY A 171 -7.90 -6.71 -9.51
N THR A 172 -6.67 -6.87 -9.99
CA THR A 172 -5.85 -5.73 -10.44
C THR A 172 -5.27 -5.94 -11.84
N LEU A 173 -4.54 -7.05 -12.08
CA LEU A 173 -3.73 -7.18 -13.27
C LEU A 173 -4.57 -7.40 -14.54
N LYS A 174 -5.63 -8.24 -14.47
CA LYS A 174 -6.58 -8.37 -15.58
C LYS A 174 -7.32 -7.05 -15.90
N PRO A 175 -7.88 -6.34 -14.92
CA PRO A 175 -8.46 -5.01 -15.15
C PRO A 175 -7.47 -3.98 -15.67
N ALA A 176 -6.18 -4.08 -15.32
CA ALA A 176 -5.13 -3.19 -15.83
C ALA A 176 -4.76 -3.49 -17.28
N GLY A 177 -4.84 -4.75 -17.69
CA GLY A 177 -4.28 -5.33 -18.91
C GLY A 177 -3.05 -6.17 -18.58
N LEU A 178 -3.10 -7.48 -18.87
CA LEU A 178 -2.00 -8.38 -18.53
C LEU A 178 -0.70 -8.04 -19.27
N ASP A 179 -0.84 -7.58 -20.52
CA ASP A 179 0.26 -7.06 -21.34
C ASP A 179 0.98 -5.86 -20.69
N LYS A 180 0.21 -4.99 -20.03
CA LYS A 180 0.73 -3.80 -19.30
C LYS A 180 1.29 -4.13 -17.92
N SER A 181 1.02 -5.33 -17.44
CA SER A 181 1.42 -5.80 -16.11
C SER A 181 2.71 -6.60 -16.10
N VAL A 182 3.31 -6.81 -17.27
CA VAL A 182 4.59 -7.53 -17.40
C VAL A 182 5.73 -6.68 -16.82
N GLY A 183 6.57 -7.30 -15.99
CA GLY A 183 7.72 -6.62 -15.37
C GLY A 183 7.41 -5.90 -14.06
N LEU A 184 6.17 -5.94 -13.57
CA LEU A 184 5.83 -5.45 -12.23
C LEU A 184 6.52 -6.29 -11.15
N ILE A 185 6.98 -5.62 -10.10
CA ILE A 185 7.63 -6.25 -8.95
C ILE A 185 6.73 -6.12 -7.73
N THR A 186 6.57 -7.20 -6.98
CA THR A 186 5.80 -7.22 -5.74
C THR A 186 6.41 -8.21 -4.75
N ALA A 187 6.20 -7.97 -3.46
CA ALA A 187 6.43 -8.97 -2.44
C ALA A 187 5.26 -9.96 -2.39
N GLN A 188 5.53 -11.20 -1.96
CA GLN A 188 4.52 -12.23 -1.73
C GLN A 188 4.80 -12.92 -0.38
N TYR A 189 3.79 -13.49 0.24
CA TYR A 189 3.84 -14.20 1.52
C TYR A 189 3.03 -15.49 1.46
#